data_8b52d67861cd0150d6121ef8b2cc35ad
#
_entry.id   8b52d67861cd0150d6121ef8b2cc35ad
#
_cell.length_a   1.000
_cell.length_b   1.000
_cell.length_c   1.000
_cell.angle_alpha   90.00
_cell.angle_beta   90.00
_cell.angle_gamma   90.00
#
_symmetry.space_group_name_H-M   'P 1'
#
loop_
_entity.id
_entity.type
_entity.pdbx_description
1 polymer ?
#
loop_
_entity_poly.entity_id
_entity_poly.type
_entity_poly.pdbx_seq_one_letter_code
_entity_poly.pdbx_strand_id
1 'polypeptide(L)'
;LESCGGYAVSGNYNKCKSNVKNNGSEIVEAGSYKVDVLQNIDGVETVVGSTEETPVVRAESTADVNVEFIPQGEGDYNFSFRVVYSKDEFNGNNTSEAKKVNVIPFGDATPWSMLITGEDEWDATYTPTCCVGGVSGSQSIYLKSDFAEKPSDSNIIERIGYEYDSNGFNDALPIGTFTVWMANSDLTEFTDASQWLDESTMTQVFNGPVTLYPGNDNMLSLQLDTPFEYDPTKSLVICAQQEGSVNPQYPALWRVFNWGGARNR
;
A
#
# COMPACT_ATOMS: atom_id res chain seq x y z
N LEU A 1 6.05 8.99 -6.03
CA LEU A 1 5.91 7.60 -5.55
C LEU A 1 4.51 7.40 -4.94
N GLU A 2 3.45 7.54 -5.74
CA GLU A 2 2.08 7.42 -5.20
C GLU A 2 1.65 5.97 -4.95
N SER A 3 2.31 4.97 -5.51
CA SER A 3 1.82 3.59 -5.40
C SER A 3 2.86 2.55 -4.95
N CYS A 4 4.01 2.95 -4.45
CA CYS A 4 4.96 1.98 -3.87
C CYS A 4 4.72 1.76 -2.39
N GLY A 5 3.47 1.65 -1.96
CA GLY A 5 3.02 1.20 -0.62
C GLY A 5 3.97 1.28 0.57
N GLY A 6 4.94 2.18 0.57
CA GLY A 6 5.93 2.32 1.64
C GLY A 6 6.98 1.21 1.72
N TYR A 7 6.92 0.19 0.87
CA TYR A 7 7.94 -0.86 0.76
C TYR A 7 8.21 -1.28 -0.69
N ALA A 8 9.37 -1.90 -0.93
CA ALA A 8 9.73 -2.56 -2.18
C ALA A 8 10.50 -3.86 -1.88
N VAL A 9 10.58 -4.78 -2.84
CA VAL A 9 11.26 -6.07 -2.68
C VAL A 9 12.60 -6.02 -3.37
N SER A 10 13.67 -6.27 -2.63
CA SER A 10 15.04 -6.29 -3.15
C SER A 10 15.21 -7.33 -4.27
N GLY A 11 15.89 -6.94 -5.33
CA GLY A 11 16.21 -7.85 -6.45
C GLY A 11 15.01 -8.31 -7.28
N ASN A 12 13.80 -7.79 -7.03
CA ASN A 12 12.60 -8.12 -7.79
C ASN A 12 12.00 -6.89 -8.46
N TYR A 13 11.18 -7.12 -9.49
CA TYR A 13 10.42 -6.06 -10.14
C TYR A 13 9.35 -5.51 -9.20
N ASN A 14 9.40 -4.20 -9.02
CA ASN A 14 8.39 -3.43 -8.31
C ASN A 14 7.77 -2.44 -9.29
N LYS A 15 6.49 -2.12 -9.12
CA LYS A 15 5.78 -1.13 -9.94
C LYS A 15 5.49 0.11 -9.11
N CYS A 16 5.64 1.26 -9.72
CA CYS A 16 5.25 2.51 -9.12
C CYS A 16 4.69 3.46 -10.17
N LYS A 17 3.96 4.46 -9.71
CA LYS A 17 3.31 5.48 -10.52
C LYS A 17 3.92 6.84 -10.23
N SER A 18 4.25 7.57 -11.25
CA SER A 18 4.70 8.96 -11.20
C SER A 18 3.68 9.85 -11.91
N ASN A 19 3.46 11.04 -11.38
CA ASN A 19 2.67 12.06 -12.05
C ASN A 19 3.62 13.10 -12.67
N VAL A 20 3.64 13.17 -13.99
CA VAL A 20 4.49 14.08 -14.76
C VAL A 20 3.67 15.29 -15.19
N LYS A 21 4.13 16.50 -14.85
CA LYS A 21 3.49 17.75 -15.22
C LYS A 21 4.29 18.47 -16.33
N ASN A 22 3.58 18.89 -17.37
CA ASN A 22 4.11 19.79 -18.39
C ASN A 22 3.71 21.24 -18.03
N ASN A 23 4.68 22.04 -17.61
CA ASN A 23 4.47 23.47 -17.33
C ASN A 23 4.72 24.37 -18.55
N GLY A 24 5.04 23.78 -19.70
CA GLY A 24 5.27 24.51 -20.96
C GLY A 24 4.00 24.69 -21.78
N SER A 25 4.10 25.51 -22.83
CA SER A 25 3.03 25.79 -23.78
C SER A 25 2.90 24.76 -24.92
N GLU A 26 3.90 23.92 -25.11
CA GLU A 26 3.95 22.94 -26.18
C GLU A 26 3.54 21.55 -25.68
N ILE A 27 3.03 20.72 -26.58
CA ILE A 27 2.70 19.32 -26.27
C ILE A 27 3.99 18.51 -26.19
N VAL A 28 4.12 17.69 -25.16
CA VAL A 28 5.15 16.65 -25.05
C VAL A 28 4.57 15.35 -25.60
N GLU A 29 5.13 14.88 -26.68
CA GLU A 29 4.63 13.68 -27.39
C GLU A 29 4.94 12.40 -26.63
N ALA A 30 4.09 11.38 -26.82
CA ALA A 30 4.30 10.04 -26.26
C ALA A 30 5.66 9.47 -26.68
N GLY A 31 6.37 8.85 -25.73
CA GLY A 31 7.68 8.23 -26.00
C GLY A 31 8.82 9.24 -26.27
N SER A 32 8.57 10.55 -26.18
CA SER A 32 9.63 11.55 -26.41
C SER A 32 10.44 11.90 -25.17
N TYR A 33 10.04 11.42 -24.01
CA TYR A 33 10.69 11.59 -22.72
C TYR A 33 10.76 10.23 -22.00
N LYS A 34 11.56 10.14 -20.98
CA LYS A 34 11.59 8.97 -20.10
C LYS A 34 11.44 9.39 -18.64
N VAL A 35 11.07 8.42 -17.80
CA VAL A 35 11.02 8.59 -16.36
C VAL A 35 11.94 7.55 -15.73
N ASP A 36 12.93 8.03 -14.97
CA ASP A 36 13.82 7.22 -14.17
C ASP A 36 13.32 7.14 -12.72
N VAL A 37 13.48 5.98 -12.08
CA VAL A 37 13.37 5.80 -10.63
C VAL A 37 14.78 5.85 -10.05
N LEU A 38 15.00 6.75 -9.12
CA LEU A 38 16.26 6.96 -8.43
C LEU A 38 16.19 6.40 -7.02
N GLN A 39 17.16 5.59 -6.62
CA GLN A 39 17.37 5.17 -5.24
C GLN A 39 18.61 5.86 -4.70
N ASN A 40 18.52 6.50 -3.54
CA ASN A 40 19.68 7.07 -2.87
C ASN A 40 20.37 5.99 -2.02
N ILE A 41 21.57 5.62 -2.41
CA ILE A 41 22.41 4.64 -1.72
C ILE A 41 23.67 5.36 -1.22
N ASP A 42 23.81 5.48 0.09
CA ASP A 42 24.95 6.16 0.74
C ASP A 42 25.20 7.58 0.22
N GLY A 43 24.15 8.32 -0.10
CA GLY A 43 24.22 9.68 -0.64
C GLY A 43 24.41 9.75 -2.16
N VAL A 44 24.45 8.62 -2.86
CA VAL A 44 24.55 8.55 -4.33
C VAL A 44 23.22 8.16 -4.94
N GLU A 45 22.70 8.99 -5.84
CA GLU A 45 21.51 8.65 -6.63
C GLU A 45 21.85 7.63 -7.71
N THR A 46 21.22 6.47 -7.63
CA THR A 46 21.38 5.36 -8.58
C THR A 46 20.07 5.13 -9.32
N VAL A 47 20.10 5.03 -10.65
CA VAL A 47 18.93 4.67 -11.45
C VAL A 47 18.65 3.18 -11.26
N VAL A 48 17.48 2.84 -10.69
CA VAL A 48 17.07 1.45 -10.43
C VAL A 48 15.89 1.00 -11.31
N GLY A 49 15.32 1.92 -12.07
CA GLY A 49 14.30 1.66 -13.07
C GLY A 49 14.16 2.80 -14.05
N SER A 50 13.62 2.52 -15.23
CA SER A 50 13.37 3.54 -16.24
C SER A 50 12.28 3.07 -17.20
N THR A 51 11.46 3.99 -17.70
CA THR A 51 10.50 3.71 -18.76
C THR A 51 10.54 4.80 -19.84
N GLU A 52 10.47 4.37 -21.10
CA GLU A 52 10.24 5.21 -22.28
C GLU A 52 8.80 5.06 -22.81
N GLU A 53 8.01 4.18 -22.20
CA GLU A 53 6.57 4.03 -22.47
C GLU A 53 5.79 5.15 -21.74
N THR A 54 5.92 6.35 -22.25
CA THR A 54 5.37 7.56 -21.63
C THR A 54 4.21 8.10 -22.47
N PRO A 55 3.11 8.57 -21.82
CA PRO A 55 1.97 9.14 -22.53
C PRO A 55 2.25 10.56 -23.04
N VAL A 56 1.34 11.06 -23.89
CA VAL A 56 1.31 12.47 -24.28
C VAL A 56 1.00 13.33 -23.04
N VAL A 57 1.76 14.42 -22.85
CA VAL A 57 1.45 15.43 -21.83
C VAL A 57 1.13 16.74 -22.50
N ARG A 58 -0.13 17.15 -22.46
CA ARG A 58 -0.57 18.41 -23.03
C ARG A 58 0.01 19.59 -22.27
N ALA A 59 0.03 20.76 -22.92
CA ALA A 59 0.41 22.02 -22.26
C ALA A 59 -0.39 22.22 -20.96
N GLU A 60 0.28 22.66 -19.91
CA GLU A 60 -0.30 22.97 -18.59
C GLU A 60 -1.08 21.81 -17.96
N SER A 61 -0.77 20.56 -18.34
CA SER A 61 -1.45 19.36 -17.84
C SER A 61 -0.50 18.34 -17.22
N THR A 62 -1.08 17.31 -16.62
CA THR A 62 -0.37 16.19 -16.01
C THR A 62 -0.72 14.89 -16.71
N ALA A 63 0.17 13.92 -16.61
CA ALA A 63 -0.08 12.54 -17.02
C ALA A 63 0.59 11.54 -16.05
N ASP A 64 -0.08 10.42 -15.83
CA ASP A 64 0.44 9.34 -15.01
C ASP A 64 1.37 8.45 -15.84
N VAL A 65 2.50 8.09 -15.26
CA VAL A 65 3.51 7.22 -15.87
C VAL A 65 3.79 6.07 -14.92
N ASN A 66 3.58 4.85 -15.37
CA ASN A 66 3.94 3.64 -14.63
C ASN A 66 5.41 3.29 -14.92
N VAL A 67 6.18 3.02 -13.88
CA VAL A 67 7.59 2.64 -14.00
C VAL A 67 7.83 1.36 -13.23
N GLU A 68 8.52 0.41 -13.85
CA GLU A 68 9.04 -0.77 -13.17
C GLU A 68 10.48 -0.51 -12.72
N PHE A 69 10.83 -0.97 -11.53
CA PHE A 69 12.18 -0.80 -10.98
C PHE A 69 12.60 -1.99 -10.13
N ILE A 70 13.91 -2.19 -10.00
CA ILE A 70 14.52 -3.22 -9.15
C ILE A 70 15.37 -2.52 -8.11
N PRO A 71 14.91 -2.40 -6.85
CA PRO A 71 15.69 -1.78 -5.80
C PRO A 71 16.92 -2.60 -5.45
N GLN A 72 17.95 -1.91 -4.98
CA GLN A 72 19.22 -2.51 -4.55
C GLN A 72 19.31 -2.48 -3.02
N GLY A 73 19.89 -3.54 -2.45
CA GLY A 73 20.07 -3.65 -1.01
C GLY A 73 18.77 -3.87 -0.25
N GLU A 74 18.86 -3.85 1.06
CA GLU A 74 17.78 -4.05 2.02
C GLU A 74 17.84 -2.96 3.07
N GLY A 75 16.67 -2.53 3.58
CA GLY A 75 16.56 -1.46 4.56
C GLY A 75 15.83 -0.23 4.04
N ASP A 76 15.96 0.88 4.75
CA ASP A 76 15.27 2.12 4.43
C ASP A 76 16.08 2.98 3.47
N TYR A 77 15.51 3.25 2.29
CA TYR A 77 16.10 4.12 1.28
C TYR A 77 15.16 5.24 0.87
N ASN A 78 15.75 6.33 0.39
CA ASN A 78 15.00 7.40 -0.26
C ASN A 78 14.94 7.15 -1.76
N PHE A 79 13.72 7.22 -2.31
CA PHE A 79 13.47 7.11 -3.74
C PHE A 79 12.87 8.41 -4.28
N SER A 80 13.21 8.74 -5.52
CA SER A 80 12.62 9.85 -6.26
C SER A 80 12.42 9.48 -7.73
N PHE A 81 11.60 10.25 -8.44
CA PHE A 81 11.47 10.15 -9.90
C PHE A 81 12.24 11.27 -10.57
N ARG A 82 12.80 10.98 -11.74
CA ARG A 82 13.41 12.00 -12.59
C ARG A 82 12.88 11.88 -14.02
N VAL A 83 12.30 12.97 -14.52
CA VAL A 83 11.96 13.11 -15.94
C VAL A 83 13.20 13.47 -16.71
N VAL A 84 13.44 12.80 -17.85
CA VAL A 84 14.52 13.13 -18.79
C VAL A 84 13.90 13.44 -20.14
N TYR A 85 13.91 14.72 -20.52
CA TYR A 85 13.38 15.24 -21.77
C TYR A 85 14.39 16.16 -22.43
N SER A 86 14.80 15.84 -23.65
CA SER A 86 15.89 16.56 -24.35
C SER A 86 15.54 17.99 -24.76
N LYS A 87 14.27 18.33 -24.80
CA LYS A 87 13.78 19.67 -25.14
C LYS A 87 13.33 20.47 -23.93
N ASP A 88 13.61 19.97 -22.72
CA ASP A 88 13.28 20.71 -21.52
C ASP A 88 14.25 21.87 -21.32
N GLU A 89 13.70 23.08 -21.23
CA GLU A 89 14.47 24.30 -21.03
C GLU A 89 14.78 24.57 -19.57
N PHE A 90 14.11 23.86 -18.62
CA PHE A 90 14.26 24.07 -17.19
C PHE A 90 14.37 22.76 -16.41
N ASN A 91 15.59 22.24 -16.31
CA ASN A 91 15.84 20.95 -15.64
C ASN A 91 15.80 20.99 -14.10
N GLY A 92 15.58 22.15 -13.49
CA GLY A 92 15.59 22.31 -12.04
C GLY A 92 14.40 21.69 -11.31
N ASN A 93 13.35 21.32 -12.02
CA ASN A 93 12.11 20.72 -11.50
C ASN A 93 11.86 19.29 -12.00
N ASN A 94 12.85 18.67 -12.64
CA ASN A 94 12.70 17.35 -13.26
C ASN A 94 12.77 16.19 -12.27
N THR A 95 13.19 16.45 -11.02
CA THR A 95 13.28 15.43 -10.00
C THR A 95 12.22 15.69 -8.91
N SER A 96 11.45 14.69 -8.57
CA SER A 96 10.44 14.77 -7.51
C SER A 96 11.09 14.86 -6.12
N GLU A 97 10.32 15.24 -5.13
CA GLU A 97 10.70 15.04 -3.74
C GLU A 97 10.98 13.55 -3.48
N ALA A 98 11.94 13.28 -2.61
CA ALA A 98 12.29 11.93 -2.24
C ALA A 98 11.30 11.39 -1.19
N LYS A 99 10.89 10.14 -1.34
CA LYS A 99 10.09 9.40 -0.35
C LYS A 99 10.88 8.23 0.20
N LYS A 100 10.72 8.00 1.50
CA LYS A 100 11.32 6.86 2.19
C LYS A 100 10.53 5.60 1.88
N VAL A 101 11.24 4.56 1.43
CA VAL A 101 10.68 3.24 1.13
C VAL A 101 11.53 2.19 1.84
N ASN A 102 10.90 1.26 2.52
CA ASN A 102 11.56 0.11 3.13
C ASN A 102 11.77 -0.97 2.08
N VAL A 103 13.01 -1.29 1.77
CA VAL A 103 13.38 -2.37 0.85
C VAL A 103 13.59 -3.64 1.66
N ILE A 104 12.75 -4.63 1.43
CA ILE A 104 12.73 -5.91 2.15
C ILE A 104 13.37 -7.00 1.31
N PRO A 105 13.94 -8.06 1.95
CA PRO A 105 14.63 -9.11 1.23
C PRO A 105 13.71 -9.89 0.28
N PHE A 106 14.29 -10.38 -0.80
CA PHE A 106 13.70 -11.41 -1.66
C PHE A 106 14.21 -12.78 -1.19
N GLY A 107 13.33 -13.68 -0.83
CA GLY A 107 13.72 -15.00 -0.35
C GLY A 107 12.60 -15.66 0.47
N ASP A 108 12.95 -16.52 1.41
CA ASP A 108 11.98 -17.24 2.27
C ASP A 108 11.05 -16.31 3.05
N ALA A 109 11.48 -15.06 3.27
CA ALA A 109 10.70 -13.96 3.82
C ALA A 109 10.12 -13.02 2.75
N THR A 110 10.12 -13.40 1.48
CA THR A 110 9.51 -12.57 0.43
C THR A 110 8.04 -12.37 0.78
N PRO A 111 7.59 -11.12 0.96
CA PRO A 111 6.19 -10.88 1.18
C PRO A 111 5.46 -11.31 -0.08
N TRP A 112 4.77 -12.40 0.00
CA TRP A 112 3.70 -12.61 -0.91
C TRP A 112 2.58 -11.69 -0.45
N SER A 113 2.31 -10.68 -1.22
CA SER A 113 1.08 -9.96 -1.07
C SER A 113 -0.01 -10.86 -1.60
N MET A 114 -0.82 -11.35 -0.71
CA MET A 114 -2.08 -11.88 -1.11
C MET A 114 -2.93 -10.67 -1.51
N LEU A 115 -3.03 -10.44 -2.80
CA LEU A 115 -4.08 -9.62 -3.32
C LEU A 115 -5.34 -10.48 -3.27
N ILE A 116 -6.19 -10.24 -2.29
CA ILE A 116 -7.52 -10.83 -2.26
C ILE A 116 -8.33 -10.05 -3.29
N THR A 117 -8.36 -10.57 -4.51
CA THR A 117 -9.22 -10.03 -5.56
C THR A 117 -10.54 -10.78 -5.55
N GLY A 118 -11.63 -10.10 -5.24
CA GLY A 118 -12.99 -10.60 -5.47
C GLY A 118 -13.56 -10.05 -6.78
N GLU A 119 -14.67 -10.62 -7.26
CA GLU A 119 -15.32 -10.13 -8.48
C GLU A 119 -16.05 -8.80 -8.30
N ASP A 120 -16.40 -8.42 -7.06
CA ASP A 120 -17.12 -7.19 -6.72
C ASP A 120 -16.24 -6.30 -5.83
N GLU A 121 -15.26 -5.64 -6.44
CA GLU A 121 -14.43 -4.64 -5.78
C GLU A 121 -15.22 -3.34 -5.60
N TRP A 122 -15.19 -2.78 -4.40
CA TRP A 122 -15.82 -1.50 -4.09
C TRP A 122 -15.05 -0.72 -3.02
N ASP A 123 -15.33 0.56 -2.93
CA ASP A 123 -14.78 1.44 -1.90
C ASP A 123 -15.68 1.43 -0.66
N ALA A 124 -15.08 1.24 0.51
CA ALA A 124 -15.78 1.25 1.79
C ALA A 124 -15.17 2.26 2.77
N THR A 125 -16.03 2.87 3.58
CA THR A 125 -15.61 3.84 4.60
C THR A 125 -15.47 3.23 6.00
N TYR A 126 -15.83 1.96 6.18
CA TYR A 126 -15.98 1.35 7.50
C TYR A 126 -15.08 0.14 7.76
N THR A 127 -14.45 -0.42 6.76
CA THR A 127 -13.57 -1.60 6.85
C THR A 127 -12.25 -1.33 6.17
N PRO A 128 -11.08 -1.53 6.80
CA PRO A 128 -10.85 -2.15 8.12
C PRO A 128 -11.25 -1.29 9.31
N THR A 129 -11.31 0.03 9.15
CA THR A 129 -11.72 0.97 10.20
C THR A 129 -12.47 2.16 9.61
N CYS A 130 -13.35 2.77 10.38
CA CYS A 130 -13.98 4.04 10.04
C CYS A 130 -13.10 5.18 10.53
N CYS A 131 -12.41 5.86 9.63
CA CYS A 131 -11.56 7.02 9.98
C CYS A 131 -12.35 8.25 10.48
N VAL A 132 -13.63 8.13 10.81
CA VAL A 132 -14.54 9.21 11.16
C VAL A 132 -14.83 9.23 12.67
N GLY A 133 -13.78 9.49 13.45
CA GLY A 133 -13.88 9.81 14.88
C GLY A 133 -14.17 8.65 15.84
N GLY A 134 -13.63 8.72 17.04
CA GLY A 134 -13.84 7.75 18.10
C GLY A 134 -13.03 6.46 17.95
N VAL A 135 -13.63 5.37 18.39
CA VAL A 135 -13.09 4.02 18.25
C VAL A 135 -13.89 3.29 17.18
N SER A 136 -13.22 2.72 16.23
CA SER A 136 -13.84 1.87 15.20
C SER A 136 -12.98 0.64 14.95
N GLY A 137 -13.61 -0.47 14.56
CA GLY A 137 -12.88 -1.69 14.28
C GLY A 137 -13.70 -2.67 13.47
N SER A 138 -13.01 -3.64 12.91
CA SER A 138 -13.62 -4.75 12.18
C SER A 138 -12.85 -6.05 12.44
N GLN A 139 -13.53 -7.16 12.21
CA GLN A 139 -12.89 -8.48 12.12
C GLN A 139 -13.18 -9.09 10.76
N SER A 140 -12.16 -9.68 10.16
CA SER A 140 -12.25 -10.35 8.87
C SER A 140 -11.72 -11.77 8.97
N ILE A 141 -12.43 -12.73 8.36
CA ILE A 141 -12.02 -14.13 8.25
C ILE A 141 -11.51 -14.37 6.85
N TYR A 142 -10.26 -14.86 6.76
CA TYR A 142 -9.62 -15.28 5.52
C TYR A 142 -9.48 -16.80 5.52
N LEU A 143 -10.12 -17.44 4.55
CA LEU A 143 -10.05 -18.89 4.41
C LEU A 143 -8.73 -19.30 3.76
N LYS A 144 -8.30 -20.52 4.01
CA LYS A 144 -7.13 -21.08 3.32
C LYS A 144 -7.23 -20.97 1.79
N SER A 145 -8.43 -21.13 1.23
CA SER A 145 -8.68 -20.99 -0.20
C SER A 145 -8.51 -19.58 -0.75
N ASP A 146 -8.56 -18.58 0.13
CA ASP A 146 -8.38 -17.19 -0.25
C ASP A 146 -6.89 -16.85 -0.44
N PHE A 147 -6.01 -17.72 0.09
CA PHE A 147 -4.57 -17.57 -0.08
C PHE A 147 -4.17 -18.18 -1.43
N ALA A 148 -3.89 -17.33 -2.40
CA ALA A 148 -3.27 -17.75 -3.65
C ALA A 148 -1.95 -18.51 -3.39
N GLU A 149 -1.38 -19.13 -4.40
CA GLU A 149 -0.11 -19.84 -4.29
C GLU A 149 0.94 -18.93 -3.62
N LYS A 150 1.33 -19.31 -2.40
CA LYS A 150 2.38 -18.58 -1.70
C LYS A 150 3.75 -18.94 -2.29
N PRO A 151 4.62 -17.95 -2.54
CA PRO A 151 5.92 -18.19 -3.17
C PRO A 151 6.95 -18.80 -2.22
N SER A 152 6.67 -18.91 -0.92
CA SER A 152 7.58 -19.50 0.07
C SER A 152 6.87 -20.52 0.96
N ASP A 153 7.65 -21.43 1.57
CA ASP A 153 7.15 -22.38 2.57
C ASP A 153 6.95 -21.76 3.96
N SER A 154 7.36 -20.51 4.15
CA SER A 154 7.15 -19.78 5.39
C SER A 154 5.66 -19.50 5.62
N ASN A 155 5.21 -19.74 6.83
CA ASN A 155 3.88 -19.37 7.32
C ASN A 155 3.93 -18.13 8.22
N ILE A 156 5.06 -17.44 8.29
CA ILE A 156 5.21 -16.24 9.12
C ILE A 156 4.68 -15.04 8.36
N ILE A 157 3.74 -14.34 8.97
CA ILE A 157 3.23 -13.03 8.50
C ILE A 157 4.00 -11.96 9.24
N GLU A 158 4.75 -11.14 8.51
CA GLU A 158 5.56 -10.05 9.08
C GLU A 158 5.00 -8.67 8.73
N ARG A 159 4.10 -8.62 7.74
CA ARG A 159 3.52 -7.38 7.25
C ARG A 159 2.11 -7.59 6.73
N ILE A 160 1.26 -6.60 6.91
CA ILE A 160 -0.06 -6.51 6.27
C ILE A 160 -0.22 -5.18 5.59
N GLY A 161 -1.12 -5.12 4.61
CA GLY A 161 -1.43 -3.90 3.90
C GLY A 161 -2.93 -3.76 3.64
N TYR A 162 -3.38 -2.49 3.61
CA TYR A 162 -4.73 -2.11 3.24
C TYR A 162 -4.65 -1.07 2.14
N GLU A 163 -5.27 -1.34 1.01
CA GLU A 163 -5.35 -0.40 -0.09
C GLU A 163 -6.46 0.62 0.16
N TYR A 164 -6.20 1.90 -0.17
CA TYR A 164 -7.16 2.98 0.05
C TYR A 164 -6.99 4.14 -0.92
N ASP A 165 -8.07 4.89 -1.10
CA ASP A 165 -8.10 6.18 -1.77
C ASP A 165 -8.31 7.31 -0.76
N SER A 166 -7.74 8.48 -1.02
CA SER A 166 -7.78 9.62 -0.10
C SER A 166 -9.16 10.31 0.00
N ASN A 167 -10.10 10.00 -0.89
CA ASN A 167 -11.43 10.61 -0.90
C ASN A 167 -11.43 12.14 -0.71
N GLY A 168 -10.42 12.82 -1.26
CA GLY A 168 -10.34 14.28 -1.32
C GLY A 168 -9.59 14.96 -0.17
N PHE A 169 -8.96 14.26 0.77
CA PHE A 169 -7.98 14.93 1.63
C PHE A 169 -6.68 15.18 0.84
N ASN A 170 -6.09 16.37 1.02
CA ASN A 170 -4.93 16.83 0.24
C ASN A 170 -3.63 16.86 1.05
N ASP A 171 -3.72 16.65 2.36
CA ASP A 171 -2.59 16.64 3.27
C ASP A 171 -2.50 15.29 3.99
N ALA A 172 -1.35 14.99 4.56
CA ALA A 172 -1.16 13.82 5.42
C ALA A 172 -2.20 13.81 6.55
N LEU A 173 -2.91 12.70 6.72
CA LEU A 173 -4.01 12.52 7.67
C LEU A 173 -3.60 11.54 8.77
N PRO A 174 -3.19 12.03 9.97
CA PRO A 174 -3.01 11.16 11.12
C PRO A 174 -4.36 10.59 11.56
N ILE A 175 -4.48 9.26 11.58
CA ILE A 175 -5.73 8.60 11.98
C ILE A 175 -5.73 8.10 13.43
N GLY A 176 -4.69 8.42 14.21
CA GLY A 176 -4.56 8.01 15.60
C GLY A 176 -3.83 6.68 15.76
N THR A 177 -4.15 5.96 16.84
CA THR A 177 -3.57 4.64 17.10
C THR A 177 -4.32 3.56 16.34
N PHE A 178 -3.57 2.75 15.63
CA PHE A 178 -4.09 1.59 14.93
C PHE A 178 -3.58 0.33 15.62
N THR A 179 -4.46 -0.59 15.95
CA THR A 179 -4.11 -1.85 16.60
C THR A 179 -4.61 -3.02 15.76
N VAL A 180 -3.76 -4.02 15.60
CA VAL A 180 -4.10 -5.24 14.86
C VAL A 180 -3.85 -6.45 15.73
N TRP A 181 -4.83 -7.35 15.73
CA TRP A 181 -4.72 -8.68 16.32
C TRP A 181 -4.96 -9.74 15.25
N MET A 182 -4.29 -10.87 15.42
CA MET A 182 -4.45 -12.04 14.55
C MET A 182 -4.72 -13.30 15.35
N ALA A 183 -5.49 -14.22 14.76
CA ALA A 183 -5.71 -15.55 15.31
C ALA A 183 -5.86 -16.61 14.22
N ASN A 184 -5.36 -17.81 14.48
CA ASN A 184 -5.73 -19.01 13.75
C ASN A 184 -7.07 -19.53 14.29
N SER A 185 -8.06 -19.78 13.42
CA SER A 185 -9.41 -20.12 13.84
C SER A 185 -10.01 -21.21 12.96
N ASP A 186 -10.96 -21.98 13.53
CA ASP A 186 -11.78 -22.91 12.77
C ASP A 186 -13.04 -22.24 12.16
N LEU A 187 -13.24 -20.95 12.43
CA LEU A 187 -14.36 -20.20 11.86
C LEU A 187 -14.18 -20.02 10.36
N THR A 188 -15.22 -20.30 9.60
CA THR A 188 -15.27 -20.05 8.15
C THR A 188 -16.15 -18.85 7.81
N GLU A 189 -17.03 -18.47 8.73
CA GLU A 189 -17.91 -17.30 8.65
C GLU A 189 -18.37 -16.89 10.05
N PHE A 190 -18.87 -15.68 10.21
CA PHE A 190 -19.57 -15.24 11.41
C PHE A 190 -21.03 -15.64 11.32
N THR A 191 -21.58 -16.26 12.36
CA THR A 191 -22.97 -16.74 12.37
C THR A 191 -23.99 -15.62 12.54
N ASP A 192 -23.60 -14.53 13.18
CA ASP A 192 -24.43 -13.34 13.36
C ASP A 192 -23.57 -12.08 13.59
N ALA A 193 -24.20 -10.91 13.56
CA ALA A 193 -23.53 -9.63 13.67
C ALA A 193 -22.92 -9.34 15.06
N SER A 194 -23.24 -10.12 16.07
CA SER A 194 -22.69 -9.99 17.43
C SER A 194 -21.55 -10.96 17.71
N GLN A 195 -21.27 -11.86 16.80
CA GLN A 195 -20.17 -12.81 16.95
C GLN A 195 -18.82 -12.12 16.64
N TRP A 196 -18.02 -11.96 17.67
CA TRP A 196 -16.63 -11.49 17.60
C TRP A 196 -15.72 -12.49 18.29
N LEU A 197 -14.53 -12.69 17.75
CA LEU A 197 -13.47 -13.32 18.56
C LEU A 197 -13.05 -12.30 19.62
N ASP A 198 -12.92 -12.76 20.85
CA ASP A 198 -12.38 -11.96 21.94
C ASP A 198 -10.91 -11.65 21.67
N GLU A 199 -10.55 -10.38 21.64
CA GLU A 199 -9.18 -9.91 21.37
C GLU A 199 -8.17 -10.50 22.38
N SER A 200 -8.62 -10.81 23.60
CA SER A 200 -7.78 -11.48 24.60
C SER A 200 -7.34 -12.90 24.19
N THR A 201 -8.03 -13.50 23.21
CA THR A 201 -7.68 -14.82 22.64
C THR A 201 -6.85 -14.72 21.36
N MET A 202 -6.60 -13.49 20.89
CA MET A 202 -5.84 -13.19 19.68
C MET A 202 -4.43 -12.70 20.03
N THR A 203 -3.51 -12.78 19.12
CA THR A 203 -2.19 -12.19 19.26
C THR A 203 -2.22 -10.75 18.74
N GLN A 204 -1.90 -9.77 19.59
CA GLN A 204 -1.67 -8.41 19.14
C GLN A 204 -0.36 -8.37 18.36
N VAL A 205 -0.46 -8.02 17.08
CA VAL A 205 0.68 -8.04 16.14
C VAL A 205 1.18 -6.65 15.77
N PHE A 206 0.35 -5.63 15.94
CA PHE A 206 0.71 -4.23 15.71
C PHE A 206 -0.04 -3.30 16.67
N ASN A 207 0.65 -2.26 17.15
CA ASN A 207 0.02 -1.16 17.88
C ASN A 207 0.85 0.12 17.70
N GLY A 208 0.31 1.10 17.01
CA GLY A 208 1.06 2.35 16.80
C GLY A 208 0.27 3.44 16.08
N PRO A 209 0.83 4.65 16.04
CA PRO A 209 0.23 5.75 15.30
C PRO A 209 0.32 5.49 13.80
N VAL A 210 -0.76 5.81 13.08
CA VAL A 210 -0.85 5.68 11.62
C VAL A 210 -1.21 7.01 11.00
N THR A 211 -0.58 7.28 9.85
CA THR A 211 -0.87 8.44 9.01
C THR A 211 -1.16 7.95 7.60
N LEU A 212 -2.30 8.37 7.05
CA LEU A 212 -2.65 8.18 5.65
C LEU A 212 -2.15 9.36 4.82
N TYR A 213 -1.83 9.11 3.57
CA TYR A 213 -1.33 10.12 2.64
C TYR A 213 -2.32 10.36 1.50
N PRO A 214 -2.36 11.58 0.93
CA PRO A 214 -3.25 11.87 -0.20
C PRO A 214 -2.85 11.06 -1.43
N GLY A 215 -3.84 10.78 -2.28
CA GLY A 215 -3.69 10.03 -3.54
C GLY A 215 -4.73 8.91 -3.65
N ASN A 216 -4.73 8.26 -4.80
CA ASN A 216 -5.54 7.07 -5.09
C ASN A 216 -4.63 5.86 -5.16
N ASP A 217 -5.21 4.67 -5.02
CA ASP A 217 -4.48 3.40 -5.03
C ASP A 217 -3.30 3.38 -4.04
N ASN A 218 -3.46 4.03 -2.89
CA ASN A 218 -2.47 4.04 -1.83
C ASN A 218 -2.51 2.73 -1.03
N MET A 219 -1.36 2.37 -0.44
CA MET A 219 -1.26 1.24 0.45
C MET A 219 -0.87 1.69 1.87
N LEU A 220 -1.72 1.42 2.85
CA LEU A 220 -1.30 1.41 4.25
C LEU A 220 -0.56 0.11 4.52
N SER A 221 0.76 0.17 4.59
CA SER A 221 1.62 -0.99 4.88
C SER A 221 2.07 -0.96 6.33
N LEU A 222 1.72 -1.99 7.09
CA LEU A 222 2.04 -2.14 8.50
C LEU A 222 3.07 -3.26 8.66
N GLN A 223 4.29 -2.89 9.07
CA GLN A 223 5.25 -3.86 9.59
C GLN A 223 4.78 -4.30 10.96
N LEU A 224 4.60 -5.58 11.17
CA LEU A 224 4.13 -6.11 12.45
C LEU A 224 5.22 -5.98 13.52
N ASP A 225 4.84 -5.55 14.72
CA ASP A 225 5.70 -5.51 15.91
C ASP A 225 6.04 -6.93 16.37
N THR A 226 5.09 -7.84 16.17
CA THR A 226 5.23 -9.27 16.47
C THR A 226 4.84 -10.07 15.23
N PRO A 227 5.77 -10.78 14.58
CA PRO A 227 5.44 -11.68 13.50
C PRO A 227 4.42 -12.73 13.93
N PHE A 228 3.47 -13.04 13.03
CA PHE A 228 2.40 -14.00 13.31
C PHE A 228 2.63 -15.31 12.57
N GLU A 229 2.64 -16.43 13.29
CA GLU A 229 2.72 -17.76 12.69
C GLU A 229 1.32 -18.24 12.29
N TYR A 230 1.07 -18.24 10.99
CA TYR A 230 -0.19 -18.71 10.42
C TYR A 230 -0.21 -20.24 10.29
N ASP A 231 -1.27 -20.87 10.82
CA ASP A 231 -1.54 -22.29 10.62
C ASP A 231 -2.31 -22.49 9.31
N PRO A 232 -1.70 -23.08 8.25
CA PRO A 232 -2.36 -23.24 6.96
C PRO A 232 -3.49 -24.27 6.97
N THR A 233 -3.76 -24.94 8.07
CA THR A 233 -4.93 -25.82 8.25
C THR A 233 -6.15 -25.07 8.78
N LYS A 234 -5.98 -23.83 9.21
CA LYS A 234 -6.97 -22.94 9.82
C LYS A 234 -7.33 -21.78 8.90
N SER A 235 -8.36 -21.05 9.27
CA SER A 235 -8.63 -19.70 8.77
C SER A 235 -7.78 -18.69 9.54
N LEU A 236 -7.37 -17.61 8.89
CA LEU A 236 -6.77 -16.46 9.53
C LEU A 236 -7.90 -15.45 9.88
N VAL A 237 -7.97 -15.05 11.14
CA VAL A 237 -8.81 -13.94 11.57
C VAL A 237 -7.93 -12.74 11.84
N ILE A 238 -8.26 -11.60 11.23
CA ILE A 238 -7.61 -10.32 11.47
C ILE A 238 -8.64 -9.37 12.09
N CYS A 239 -8.31 -8.84 13.26
CA CYS A 239 -9.04 -7.76 13.92
C CYS A 239 -8.21 -6.47 13.75
N ALA A 240 -8.82 -5.43 13.21
CA ALA A 240 -8.22 -4.11 13.09
C ALA A 240 -9.07 -3.12 13.87
N GLN A 241 -8.44 -2.30 14.70
CA GLN A 241 -9.08 -1.25 15.47
C GLN A 241 -8.31 0.06 15.33
N GLN A 242 -9.02 1.14 15.22
CA GLN A 242 -8.47 2.49 15.25
C GLN A 242 -9.07 3.26 16.41
N GLU A 243 -8.21 3.95 17.14
CA GLU A 243 -8.58 4.88 18.19
C GLU A 243 -7.98 6.26 17.90
N GLY A 244 -8.84 7.24 17.69
CA GLY A 244 -8.43 8.62 17.41
C GLY A 244 -9.55 9.40 16.75
N SER A 245 -9.36 10.71 16.69
CA SER A 245 -10.31 11.62 16.05
C SER A 245 -9.70 12.13 14.75
N VAL A 246 -10.32 11.80 13.63
CA VAL A 246 -10.01 12.40 12.33
C VAL A 246 -11.12 13.31 11.86
N ASN A 247 -10.82 14.17 10.92
CA ASN A 247 -11.79 15.07 10.32
C ASN A 247 -12.92 14.25 9.66
N PRO A 248 -14.17 14.35 10.14
CA PRO A 248 -15.27 13.54 9.61
C PRO A 248 -15.65 13.86 8.17
N GLN A 249 -15.08 14.90 7.58
CA GLN A 249 -15.44 15.38 6.25
C GLN A 249 -14.87 14.51 5.11
N TYR A 250 -13.75 13.82 5.35
CA TYR A 250 -13.02 13.07 4.32
C TYR A 250 -12.49 11.74 4.87
N PRO A 251 -13.35 10.71 5.05
CA PRO A 251 -12.88 9.38 5.39
C PRO A 251 -12.08 8.79 4.23
N ALA A 252 -11.04 8.03 4.51
CA ALA A 252 -10.41 7.21 3.51
C ALA A 252 -11.42 6.22 2.93
N LEU A 253 -11.32 5.94 1.65
CA LEU A 253 -12.08 4.88 0.98
C LEU A 253 -11.18 3.66 0.90
N TRP A 254 -11.49 2.63 1.69
CA TRP A 254 -10.74 1.39 1.71
C TRP A 254 -11.20 0.47 0.59
N ARG A 255 -10.27 -0.18 -0.06
CA ARG A 255 -10.58 -1.17 -1.09
C ARG A 255 -11.05 -2.46 -0.42
N VAL A 256 -12.26 -2.88 -0.70
CA VAL A 256 -12.88 -4.08 -0.13
C VAL A 256 -13.44 -4.98 -1.22
N PHE A 257 -13.57 -6.27 -0.91
CA PHE A 257 -14.12 -7.27 -1.81
C PHE A 257 -15.30 -7.95 -1.15
N ASN A 258 -16.36 -8.19 -1.92
CA ASN A 258 -17.51 -8.92 -1.45
C ASN A 258 -17.35 -10.42 -1.72
N TRP A 259 -17.26 -11.20 -0.67
CA TRP A 259 -17.15 -12.66 -0.74
C TRP A 259 -18.49 -13.39 -0.67
N GLY A 260 -19.60 -12.66 -0.70
CA GLY A 260 -20.95 -13.25 -0.65
C GLY A 260 -21.29 -13.96 0.66
N GLY A 261 -20.52 -13.75 1.72
CA GLY A 261 -20.68 -14.41 3.02
C GLY A 261 -20.48 -13.48 4.21
N ALA A 262 -20.76 -13.98 5.42
CA ALA A 262 -20.62 -13.23 6.67
C ALA A 262 -19.18 -13.32 7.22
N ARG A 263 -18.19 -12.91 6.44
CA ARG A 263 -16.75 -13.01 6.82
C ARG A 263 -16.12 -11.70 7.30
N ASN A 264 -16.87 -10.59 7.26
CA ASN A 264 -16.47 -9.29 7.79
C ASN A 264 -17.49 -8.78 8.80
N ARG A 265 -17.00 -8.11 9.86
CA ARG A 265 -17.77 -7.44 10.91
C ARG A 265 -17.15 -6.10 11.29
#